data_100d5e2682e2443dbafc27542a1853c8
#
_entry.id   100d5e2682e2443dbafc27542a1853c8
#
_cell.length_a   1.000
_cell.length_b   1.000
_cell.length_c   1.000
_cell.angle_alpha   90.00
_cell.angle_beta   90.00
_cell.angle_gamma   90.00
#
_symmetry.space_group_name_H-M   'P 1'
#
loop_
_entity.id
_entity.type
_entity.pdbx_description
1 polymer ?
#
loop_
_entity_poly.entity_id
_entity_poly.type
_entity_poly.pdbx_seq_one_letter_code
_entity_poly.pdbx_strand_id
1 'polypeptide(L)'
;IVAPGFDPEVCKHVIDKGGIMMPGTCSAGEMQQAMNMGCEALKFFPAEANGGVGMLKNIGAALKGARWMCTGGVNAKNVNDYLGYDQIFAVGGTWMCKSDVIKAGDWAKITAQSKEAVDTMLGLKLLHVGINTDNEEEAMKVANLIGAMLNMKVAPGNSSIFVGNKEFEIMKKPGRGTNGHIAIGCNNVDRAIYHLSQRGVKFDLDSKNVKNGKTVACYMADEIAGFAFHLVQA
;
A
#
# COMPACT_ATOMS: atom_id res chain seq x y z
N ILE A 1 20.28 -13.01 -4.12
CA ILE A 1 21.48 -12.35 -3.52
C ILE A 1 21.32 -10.84 -3.68
N VAL A 2 21.58 -10.09 -2.63
CA VAL A 2 21.56 -8.62 -2.61
C VAL A 2 22.96 -8.12 -2.30
N ALA A 3 23.47 -7.19 -3.11
CA ALA A 3 24.80 -6.58 -2.92
C ALA A 3 24.70 -5.05 -2.70
N PRO A 4 25.69 -4.43 -2.03
CA PRO A 4 25.69 -2.98 -1.84
C PRO A 4 26.09 -2.20 -3.11
N GLY A 5 26.82 -2.83 -4.04
CA GLY A 5 27.29 -2.25 -5.29
C GLY A 5 27.07 -3.17 -6.47
N PHE A 6 27.38 -2.66 -7.66
CA PHE A 6 27.31 -3.39 -8.93
C PHE A 6 28.70 -3.92 -9.32
N ASP A 7 28.81 -5.25 -9.34
CA ASP A 7 29.98 -5.97 -9.82
C ASP A 7 29.51 -6.93 -10.92
N PRO A 8 29.93 -6.71 -12.19
CA PRO A 8 29.49 -7.53 -13.34
C PRO A 8 29.89 -9.00 -13.23
N GLU A 9 31.08 -9.31 -12.66
CA GLU A 9 31.55 -10.69 -12.53
C GLU A 9 30.72 -11.46 -11.52
N VAL A 10 30.41 -10.83 -10.37
CA VAL A 10 29.52 -11.39 -9.33
C VAL A 10 28.11 -11.57 -9.90
N CYS A 11 27.56 -10.57 -10.60
CA CYS A 11 26.25 -10.67 -11.22
C CYS A 11 26.18 -11.84 -12.20
N LYS A 12 27.16 -11.95 -13.09
CA LYS A 12 27.26 -13.02 -14.06
C LYS A 12 27.33 -14.39 -13.37
N HIS A 13 28.19 -14.53 -12.36
CA HIS A 13 28.35 -15.79 -11.63
C HIS A 13 27.03 -16.24 -10.97
N VAL A 14 26.30 -15.33 -10.33
CA VAL A 14 25.04 -15.65 -9.68
C VAL A 14 23.99 -16.08 -10.69
N ILE A 15 23.88 -15.34 -11.80
CA ILE A 15 22.89 -15.63 -12.87
C ILE A 15 23.21 -16.97 -13.54
N ASP A 16 24.48 -17.25 -13.88
CA ASP A 16 24.92 -18.51 -14.51
C ASP A 16 24.61 -19.73 -13.63
N LYS A 17 24.52 -19.52 -12.30
CA LYS A 17 24.12 -20.58 -11.33
C LYS A 17 22.62 -20.66 -11.11
N GLY A 18 21.81 -19.91 -11.86
CA GLY A 18 20.35 -19.89 -11.72
C GLY A 18 19.88 -19.09 -10.50
N GLY A 19 20.75 -18.29 -9.89
CA GLY A 19 20.40 -17.43 -8.75
C GLY A 19 19.80 -16.10 -9.18
N ILE A 20 18.99 -15.51 -8.30
CA ILE A 20 18.46 -14.14 -8.48
C ILE A 20 19.44 -13.14 -7.86
N MET A 21 19.89 -12.18 -8.66
CA MET A 21 20.80 -11.11 -8.23
C MET A 21 20.09 -9.76 -8.21
N MET A 22 20.25 -9.01 -7.12
CA MET A 22 19.84 -7.62 -6.97
C MET A 22 21.07 -6.78 -6.62
N PRO A 23 21.81 -6.27 -7.63
CA PRO A 23 23.00 -5.47 -7.42
C PRO A 23 22.64 -4.07 -6.93
N GLY A 24 23.49 -3.50 -6.07
CA GLY A 24 23.40 -2.10 -5.65
C GLY A 24 23.78 -1.18 -6.80
N THR A 25 22.89 -0.24 -7.14
CA THR A 25 23.09 0.73 -8.21
C THR A 25 22.68 2.11 -7.74
N CYS A 26 23.33 3.16 -8.25
CA CYS A 26 22.98 4.54 -7.95
C CYS A 26 22.95 5.44 -9.20
N SER A 27 23.40 4.96 -10.34
CA SER A 27 23.40 5.70 -11.60
C SER A 27 22.60 4.96 -12.68
N ALA A 28 22.12 5.71 -13.68
CA ALA A 28 21.40 5.13 -14.83
C ALA A 28 22.30 4.15 -15.62
N GLY A 29 23.60 4.41 -15.70
CA GLY A 29 24.57 3.54 -16.39
C GLY A 29 24.70 2.18 -15.72
N GLU A 30 24.87 2.14 -14.38
CA GLU A 30 24.92 0.89 -13.61
C GLU A 30 23.60 0.12 -13.73
N MET A 31 22.47 0.82 -13.64
CA MET A 31 21.14 0.21 -13.77
C MET A 31 20.97 -0.43 -15.16
N GLN A 32 21.31 0.30 -16.22
CA GLN A 32 21.23 -0.21 -17.60
C GLN A 32 22.14 -1.43 -17.81
N GLN A 33 23.36 -1.40 -17.30
CA GLN A 33 24.27 -2.55 -17.41
C GLN A 33 23.75 -3.77 -16.66
N ALA A 34 23.29 -3.59 -15.43
CA ALA A 34 22.71 -4.69 -14.65
C ALA A 34 21.48 -5.30 -15.32
N MET A 35 20.59 -4.48 -15.88
CA MET A 35 19.41 -4.95 -16.64
C MET A 35 19.84 -5.70 -17.91
N ASN A 36 20.84 -5.21 -18.65
CA ASN A 36 21.37 -5.90 -19.83
C ASN A 36 22.00 -7.27 -19.51
N MET A 37 22.47 -7.46 -18.29
CA MET A 37 22.98 -8.74 -17.79
C MET A 37 21.88 -9.71 -17.34
N GLY A 38 20.60 -9.27 -17.33
CA GLY A 38 19.47 -10.08 -16.92
C GLY A 38 19.09 -9.93 -15.43
N CYS A 39 19.58 -8.89 -14.74
CA CYS A 39 19.09 -8.58 -13.40
C CYS A 39 17.66 -8.03 -13.48
N GLU A 40 16.66 -8.80 -13.02
CA GLU A 40 15.24 -8.43 -13.07
C GLU A 40 14.85 -7.36 -12.06
N ALA A 41 15.62 -7.26 -10.98
CA ALA A 41 15.42 -6.28 -9.91
C ALA A 41 16.76 -5.70 -9.47
N LEU A 42 16.74 -4.44 -9.09
CA LEU A 42 17.92 -3.66 -8.70
C LEU A 42 17.76 -3.17 -7.26
N LYS A 43 18.87 -3.06 -6.54
CA LYS A 43 18.91 -2.32 -5.28
C LYS A 43 19.32 -0.89 -5.56
N PHE A 44 18.52 0.10 -5.12
CA PHE A 44 18.95 1.49 -5.14
C PHE A 44 19.57 1.85 -3.78
N PHE A 45 20.87 2.17 -3.78
CA PHE A 45 21.63 2.35 -2.55
C PHE A 45 22.84 3.27 -2.73
N PRO A 46 23.13 4.17 -1.74
CA PRO A 46 22.24 4.57 -0.64
C PRO A 46 21.12 5.51 -1.13
N ALA A 47 19.86 5.15 -0.87
CA ALA A 47 18.71 5.75 -1.57
C ALA A 47 18.57 7.26 -1.32
N GLU A 48 18.47 7.70 -0.06
CA GLU A 48 18.27 9.12 0.27
C GLU A 48 19.46 9.98 -0.15
N ALA A 49 20.70 9.49 0.04
CA ALA A 49 21.90 10.23 -0.33
C ALA A 49 22.03 10.42 -1.86
N ASN A 50 21.42 9.55 -2.65
CA ASN A 50 21.39 9.63 -4.12
C ASN A 50 20.11 10.30 -4.67
N GLY A 51 19.43 11.13 -3.89
CA GLY A 51 18.29 11.91 -4.35
C GLY A 51 16.93 11.22 -4.22
N GLY A 52 16.87 10.08 -3.53
CA GLY A 52 15.64 9.42 -3.11
C GLY A 52 14.71 9.05 -4.26
N VAL A 53 13.43 9.06 -3.96
CA VAL A 53 12.36 8.74 -4.92
C VAL A 53 12.33 9.70 -6.12
N GLY A 54 12.74 10.96 -5.92
CA GLY A 54 12.80 11.94 -7.02
C GLY A 54 13.78 11.53 -8.11
N MET A 55 14.97 11.04 -7.74
CA MET A 55 15.95 10.52 -8.69
C MET A 55 15.41 9.32 -9.45
N LEU A 56 14.76 8.37 -8.77
CA LEU A 56 14.19 7.18 -9.39
C LEU A 56 13.05 7.49 -10.34
N LYS A 57 12.22 8.49 -10.07
CA LYS A 57 11.17 8.94 -11.01
C LYS A 57 11.77 9.46 -12.31
N ASN A 58 12.88 10.22 -12.23
CA ASN A 58 13.56 10.72 -13.41
C ASN A 58 14.20 9.58 -14.23
N ILE A 59 14.92 8.67 -13.57
CA ILE A 59 15.55 7.51 -14.23
C ILE A 59 14.48 6.56 -14.79
N GLY A 60 13.42 6.27 -14.03
CA GLY A 60 12.36 5.35 -14.41
C GLY A 60 11.53 5.80 -15.60
N ALA A 61 11.49 7.11 -15.87
CA ALA A 61 10.89 7.63 -17.10
C ALA A 61 11.60 7.11 -18.36
N ALA A 62 12.93 6.92 -18.27
CA ALA A 62 13.76 6.35 -19.36
C ALA A 62 13.87 4.82 -19.25
N LEU A 63 14.09 4.28 -18.05
CA LEU A 63 14.26 2.85 -17.79
C LEU A 63 12.92 2.22 -17.32
N LYS A 64 11.92 2.15 -18.21
CA LYS A 64 10.56 1.72 -17.88
C LYS A 64 10.44 0.30 -17.31
N GLY A 65 11.39 -0.59 -17.63
CA GLY A 65 11.43 -1.98 -17.14
C GLY A 65 12.13 -2.14 -15.79
N ALA A 66 12.77 -1.10 -15.26
CA ALA A 66 13.51 -1.19 -14.01
C ALA A 66 12.57 -1.37 -12.80
N ARG A 67 12.97 -2.24 -11.88
CA ARG A 67 12.29 -2.48 -10.61
C ARG A 67 13.27 -2.35 -9.47
N TRP A 68 12.93 -1.59 -8.44
CA TRP A 68 13.86 -1.26 -7.37
C TRP A 68 13.43 -1.75 -6.00
N MET A 69 14.41 -2.21 -5.24
CA MET A 69 14.40 -2.29 -3.79
C MET A 69 15.26 -1.16 -3.24
N CYS A 70 14.67 -0.21 -2.51
CA CYS A 70 15.37 0.97 -2.01
C CYS A 70 15.83 0.78 -0.58
N THR A 71 17.13 1.06 -0.31
CA THR A 71 17.69 1.02 1.04
C THR A 71 18.68 2.18 1.26
N GLY A 72 18.89 2.53 2.54
CA GLY A 72 19.76 3.65 2.91
C GLY A 72 18.98 4.95 3.08
N GLY A 73 18.66 5.28 4.33
CA GLY A 73 17.90 6.46 4.72
C GLY A 73 16.37 6.28 4.71
N VAL A 74 15.85 5.14 4.22
CA VAL A 74 14.42 4.84 4.31
C VAL A 74 14.02 4.61 5.77
N ASN A 75 12.88 5.18 6.17
CA ASN A 75 12.35 5.16 7.54
C ASN A 75 10.83 5.35 7.53
N ALA A 76 10.18 5.35 8.70
CA ALA A 76 8.73 5.48 8.82
C ALA A 76 8.13 6.75 8.21
N LYS A 77 8.91 7.83 8.06
CA LYS A 77 8.41 9.11 7.51
C LYS A 77 8.34 9.12 5.99
N ASN A 78 9.23 8.36 5.31
CA ASN A 78 9.36 8.39 3.85
C ASN A 78 9.04 7.04 3.17
N VAL A 79 8.76 5.97 3.93
CA VAL A 79 8.48 4.63 3.39
C VAL A 79 7.36 4.64 2.35
N ASN A 80 6.31 5.44 2.56
CA ASN A 80 5.17 5.50 1.66
C ASN A 80 5.44 6.33 0.39
N ASP A 81 6.37 7.30 0.44
CA ASP A 81 6.81 8.03 -0.76
C ASP A 81 7.50 7.08 -1.73
N TYR A 82 8.34 6.17 -1.20
CA TYR A 82 8.97 5.12 -1.99
C TYR A 82 7.95 4.11 -2.51
N LEU A 83 7.18 3.50 -1.63
CA LEU A 83 6.24 2.44 -1.99
C LEU A 83 5.01 2.92 -2.79
N GLY A 84 4.80 4.23 -2.88
CA GLY A 84 3.84 4.87 -3.77
C GLY A 84 4.30 4.98 -5.23
N TYR A 85 5.59 4.70 -5.53
CA TYR A 85 6.09 4.69 -6.91
C TYR A 85 6.12 3.26 -7.45
N ASP A 86 5.38 3.00 -8.53
CA ASP A 86 5.08 1.65 -9.03
C ASP A 86 6.31 0.78 -9.34
N GLN A 87 7.42 1.39 -9.76
CA GLN A 87 8.64 0.65 -10.04
C GLN A 87 9.42 0.26 -8.77
N ILE A 88 8.99 0.72 -7.59
CA ILE A 88 9.57 0.33 -6.31
C ILE A 88 8.70 -0.77 -5.68
N PHE A 89 9.21 -1.99 -5.67
CA PHE A 89 8.49 -3.15 -5.13
C PHE A 89 8.78 -3.42 -3.66
N ALA A 90 9.92 -2.95 -3.15
CA ALA A 90 10.34 -3.15 -1.76
C ALA A 90 11.20 -2.00 -1.24
N VAL A 91 11.22 -1.88 0.06
CA VAL A 91 12.14 -1.00 0.79
C VAL A 91 12.75 -1.73 1.96
N GLY A 92 13.96 -1.33 2.36
CA GLY A 92 14.63 -1.84 3.55
C GLY A 92 15.26 -0.70 4.34
N GLY A 93 15.29 -0.89 5.65
CA GLY A 93 15.90 0.10 6.53
C GLY A 93 16.25 -0.50 7.90
N THR A 94 17.12 0.16 8.62
CA THR A 94 17.58 -0.27 9.95
C THR A 94 16.75 0.29 11.10
N TRP A 95 15.75 1.17 10.82
CA TRP A 95 14.97 1.81 11.88
C TRP A 95 14.12 0.82 12.69
N MET A 96 13.73 -0.31 12.09
CA MET A 96 12.94 -1.37 12.74
C MET A 96 13.80 -2.27 13.63
N CYS A 97 15.11 -2.35 13.36
CA CYS A 97 16.00 -3.32 13.99
C CYS A 97 17.41 -2.71 14.13
N LYS A 98 17.56 -1.75 15.03
CA LYS A 98 18.84 -1.06 15.27
C LYS A 98 19.83 -1.96 16.01
N SER A 99 21.11 -1.81 15.70
CA SER A 99 22.18 -2.63 16.28
C SER A 99 22.28 -2.54 17.81
N ASP A 100 21.99 -1.38 18.41
CA ASP A 100 21.95 -1.19 19.85
C ASP A 100 20.83 -1.97 20.51
N VAL A 101 19.64 -2.00 19.87
CA VAL A 101 18.47 -2.77 20.34
C VAL A 101 18.73 -4.28 20.25
N ILE A 102 19.39 -4.73 19.17
CA ILE A 102 19.81 -6.14 19.02
C ILE A 102 20.80 -6.52 20.11
N LYS A 103 21.85 -5.69 20.32
CA LYS A 103 22.86 -5.94 21.36
C LYS A 103 22.28 -5.97 22.77
N ALA A 104 21.23 -5.20 23.03
CA ALA A 104 20.52 -5.19 24.30
C ALA A 104 19.59 -6.40 24.48
N GLY A 105 19.35 -7.22 23.42
CA GLY A 105 18.41 -8.33 23.44
C GLY A 105 16.94 -7.89 23.58
N ASP A 106 16.61 -6.64 23.23
CA ASP A 106 15.27 -6.07 23.35
C ASP A 106 14.40 -6.48 22.15
N TRP A 107 14.04 -7.77 22.12
CA TRP A 107 13.24 -8.36 21.04
C TRP A 107 11.81 -7.81 21.00
N ALA A 108 11.26 -7.42 22.15
CA ALA A 108 9.95 -6.82 22.24
C ALA A 108 9.90 -5.48 21.48
N LYS A 109 10.93 -4.65 21.62
CA LYS A 109 11.06 -3.40 20.91
C LYS A 109 11.23 -3.61 19.39
N ILE A 110 12.01 -4.59 18.96
CA ILE A 110 12.15 -4.95 17.53
C ILE A 110 10.79 -5.37 16.96
N THR A 111 10.04 -6.20 17.68
CA THR A 111 8.70 -6.63 17.27
C THR A 111 7.75 -5.44 17.14
N ALA A 112 7.74 -4.54 18.14
CA ALA A 112 6.89 -3.35 18.11
C ALA A 112 7.24 -2.41 16.93
N GLN A 113 8.53 -2.14 16.72
CA GLN A 113 9.00 -1.29 15.62
C GLN A 113 8.74 -1.91 14.23
N SER A 114 8.87 -3.22 14.11
CA SER A 114 8.54 -3.94 12.87
C SER A 114 7.03 -3.89 12.58
N LYS A 115 6.21 -4.06 13.61
CA LYS A 115 4.75 -3.89 13.49
C LYS A 115 4.38 -2.48 13.06
N GLU A 116 4.94 -1.46 13.71
CA GLU A 116 4.75 -0.05 13.35
C GLU A 116 5.14 0.23 11.89
N ALA A 117 6.25 -0.33 11.42
CA ALA A 117 6.69 -0.20 10.03
C ALA A 117 5.66 -0.77 9.04
N VAL A 118 5.11 -1.95 9.34
CA VAL A 118 4.04 -2.57 8.52
C VAL A 118 2.76 -1.73 8.59
N ASP A 119 2.33 -1.31 9.76
CA ASP A 119 1.12 -0.51 9.93
C ASP A 119 1.24 0.85 9.20
N THR A 120 2.41 1.49 9.26
CA THR A 120 2.72 2.71 8.50
C THR A 120 2.66 2.45 6.98
N MET A 121 3.27 1.37 6.52
CA MET A 121 3.25 0.97 5.11
C MET A 121 1.83 0.72 4.60
N LEU A 122 0.97 0.09 5.41
CA LEU A 122 -0.42 -0.19 5.04
C LEU A 122 -1.29 1.07 5.04
N GLY A 123 -1.05 1.99 5.98
CA GLY A 123 -1.79 3.25 6.09
C GLY A 123 -3.28 3.07 6.28
N LEU A 124 -3.68 2.06 7.07
CA LEU A 124 -5.10 1.74 7.28
C LEU A 124 -5.81 2.87 8.02
N LYS A 125 -6.94 3.32 7.47
CA LYS A 125 -7.79 4.35 8.06
C LYS A 125 -9.24 4.16 7.71
N LEU A 126 -10.16 4.56 8.57
CA LEU A 126 -11.58 4.66 8.21
C LEU A 126 -11.74 5.70 7.10
N LEU A 127 -12.39 5.35 5.98
CA LEU A 127 -12.72 6.28 4.91
C LEU A 127 -14.17 6.73 4.99
N HIS A 128 -15.11 5.79 4.99
CA HIS A 128 -16.52 6.11 5.10
C HIS A 128 -17.31 4.97 5.75
N VAL A 129 -18.50 5.34 6.20
CA VAL A 129 -19.53 4.42 6.65
C VAL A 129 -20.69 4.48 5.66
N GLY A 130 -20.97 3.37 4.99
CA GLY A 130 -22.14 3.20 4.14
C GLY A 130 -23.34 2.72 4.98
N ILE A 131 -24.49 3.37 4.85
CA ILE A 131 -25.70 3.01 5.55
C ILE A 131 -26.74 2.59 4.50
N ASN A 132 -27.29 1.39 4.62
CA ASN A 132 -28.35 0.93 3.75
C ASN A 132 -29.67 1.58 4.12
N THR A 133 -30.44 1.97 3.09
CA THR A 133 -31.85 2.36 3.23
C THR A 133 -32.65 1.68 2.12
N ASP A 134 -33.96 1.62 2.25
CA ASP A 134 -34.83 0.91 1.32
C ASP A 134 -35.07 1.67 0.02
N ASN A 135 -35.00 3.02 0.07
CA ASN A 135 -35.30 3.88 -1.07
C ASN A 135 -34.63 5.26 -0.95
N GLU A 136 -34.69 6.04 -2.03
CA GLU A 136 -34.09 7.37 -2.12
C GLU A 136 -34.70 8.38 -1.15
N GLU A 137 -36.01 8.30 -0.87
CA GLU A 137 -36.67 9.23 0.06
C GLU A 137 -36.15 9.04 1.48
N GLU A 138 -36.02 7.78 1.93
CA GLU A 138 -35.44 7.45 3.22
C GLU A 138 -33.96 7.84 3.27
N ALA A 139 -33.20 7.53 2.22
CA ALA A 139 -31.81 7.94 2.12
C ALA A 139 -31.62 9.44 2.29
N MET A 140 -32.50 10.24 1.67
CA MET A 140 -32.46 11.70 1.79
C MET A 140 -32.81 12.17 3.21
N LYS A 141 -33.78 11.56 3.87
CA LYS A 141 -34.12 11.86 5.26
C LYS A 141 -32.93 11.59 6.18
N VAL A 142 -32.31 10.42 6.06
CA VAL A 142 -31.12 10.04 6.85
C VAL A 142 -29.96 10.97 6.58
N ALA A 143 -29.67 11.27 5.31
CA ALA A 143 -28.57 12.14 4.92
C ALA A 143 -28.76 13.57 5.47
N ASN A 144 -29.97 14.13 5.38
CA ASN A 144 -30.28 15.45 5.91
C ASN A 144 -30.17 15.50 7.45
N LEU A 145 -30.61 14.44 8.14
CA LEU A 145 -30.49 14.36 9.60
C LEU A 145 -29.03 14.34 10.03
N ILE A 146 -28.19 13.50 9.42
CA ILE A 146 -26.75 13.45 9.72
C ILE A 146 -26.06 14.75 9.36
N GLY A 147 -26.40 15.32 8.19
CA GLY A 147 -25.87 16.61 7.75
C GLY A 147 -26.18 17.75 8.71
N ALA A 148 -27.41 17.83 9.19
CA ALA A 148 -27.84 18.83 10.18
C ALA A 148 -27.16 18.61 11.54
N MET A 149 -27.11 17.36 12.02
CA MET A 149 -26.51 17.00 13.32
C MET A 149 -25.01 17.33 13.37
N LEU A 150 -24.28 17.08 12.28
CA LEU A 150 -22.83 17.25 12.22
C LEU A 150 -22.39 18.54 11.52
N ASN A 151 -23.35 19.38 11.07
CA ASN A 151 -23.10 20.56 10.25
C ASN A 151 -22.28 20.23 8.99
N MET A 152 -22.67 19.14 8.29
CA MET A 152 -22.00 18.64 7.10
C MET A 152 -22.85 18.87 5.85
N LYS A 153 -22.18 19.06 4.70
CA LYS A 153 -22.83 19.18 3.39
C LYS A 153 -23.43 17.86 2.95
N VAL A 154 -24.66 17.91 2.43
CA VAL A 154 -25.32 16.78 1.77
C VAL A 154 -25.16 16.89 0.26
N ALA A 155 -24.69 15.82 -0.40
CA ALA A 155 -24.43 15.79 -1.83
C ALA A 155 -25.03 14.52 -2.47
N PRO A 156 -26.19 14.63 -3.15
CA PRO A 156 -26.79 13.51 -3.86
C PRO A 156 -25.91 13.01 -5.01
N GLY A 157 -25.72 11.68 -5.06
CA GLY A 157 -25.08 10.98 -6.16
C GLY A 157 -26.07 10.05 -6.87
N ASN A 158 -25.60 9.19 -7.78
CA ASN A 158 -26.45 8.32 -8.56
C ASN A 158 -27.06 7.19 -7.71
N SER A 159 -26.24 6.41 -7.02
CA SER A 159 -26.64 5.23 -6.22
C SER A 159 -26.73 5.50 -4.73
N SER A 160 -26.19 6.63 -4.27
CA SER A 160 -26.09 7.00 -2.87
C SER A 160 -26.13 8.51 -2.67
N ILE A 161 -26.24 8.95 -1.44
CA ILE A 161 -26.15 10.35 -1.01
C ILE A 161 -24.98 10.46 -0.07
N PHE A 162 -24.02 11.33 -0.40
CA PHE A 162 -22.85 11.57 0.44
C PHE A 162 -23.09 12.67 1.45
N VAL A 163 -22.58 12.50 2.67
CA VAL A 163 -22.60 13.53 3.71
C VAL A 163 -21.16 13.80 4.15
N GLY A 164 -20.84 15.08 4.29
CA GLY A 164 -19.49 15.57 4.57
C GLY A 164 -18.59 15.53 3.32
N ASN A 165 -17.31 15.20 3.51
CA ASN A 165 -16.36 14.91 2.43
C ASN A 165 -16.37 13.42 2.05
N LYS A 166 -17.55 12.81 2.07
CA LYS A 166 -17.84 11.37 1.90
C LYS A 166 -17.59 10.52 3.14
N GLU A 167 -17.60 11.08 4.32
CA GLU A 167 -17.50 10.32 5.58
C GLU A 167 -18.71 9.38 5.75
N PHE A 168 -19.88 9.77 5.25
CA PHE A 168 -21.06 8.91 5.19
C PHE A 168 -21.55 8.76 3.75
N GLU A 169 -21.91 7.53 3.39
CA GLU A 169 -22.53 7.17 2.13
C GLU A 169 -23.88 6.52 2.41
N ILE A 170 -24.97 7.25 2.18
CA ILE A 170 -26.33 6.75 2.42
C ILE A 170 -26.84 6.11 1.13
N MET A 171 -27.03 4.81 1.14
CA MET A 171 -27.41 4.03 -0.04
C MET A 171 -28.89 4.24 -0.35
N LYS A 172 -29.24 4.56 -1.61
CA LYS A 172 -30.63 4.74 -2.07
C LYS A 172 -31.40 3.42 -2.22
N LYS A 173 -30.72 2.30 -2.07
CA LYS A 173 -31.23 0.92 -1.99
C LYS A 173 -30.21 0.06 -1.28
N PRO A 174 -30.62 -1.06 -0.67
CA PRO A 174 -29.69 -1.95 0.02
C PRO A 174 -28.49 -2.36 -0.87
N GLY A 175 -27.28 -2.18 -0.36
CA GLY A 175 -26.04 -2.64 -0.94
C GLY A 175 -25.50 -3.87 -0.19
N ARG A 176 -24.17 -4.08 -0.24
CA ARG A 176 -23.52 -5.13 0.55
C ARG A 176 -23.63 -4.82 2.04
N GLY A 177 -23.73 -5.88 2.83
CA GLY A 177 -23.93 -5.84 4.28
C GLY A 177 -25.40 -5.67 4.67
N THR A 178 -25.81 -6.29 5.76
CA THR A 178 -27.18 -6.20 6.29
C THR A 178 -27.53 -4.74 6.65
N ASN A 179 -26.60 -4.05 7.33
CA ASN A 179 -26.80 -2.67 7.78
C ASN A 179 -26.12 -1.65 6.85
N GLY A 180 -25.24 -2.12 5.95
CA GLY A 180 -24.41 -1.29 5.09
C GLY A 180 -22.97 -1.75 5.02
N HIS A 181 -22.05 -0.84 4.76
CA HIS A 181 -20.63 -1.19 4.60
C HIS A 181 -19.71 -0.19 5.31
N ILE A 182 -18.48 -0.65 5.61
CA ILE A 182 -17.43 0.18 6.19
C ILE A 182 -16.22 0.10 5.27
N ALA A 183 -15.80 1.25 4.75
CA ALA A 183 -14.63 1.36 3.89
C ALA A 183 -13.38 1.68 4.70
N ILE A 184 -12.39 0.83 4.58
CA ILE A 184 -11.05 1.02 5.14
C ILE A 184 -10.10 1.42 4.03
N GLY A 185 -9.60 2.65 4.08
CA GLY A 185 -8.57 3.13 3.17
C GLY A 185 -7.24 2.49 3.46
N CYS A 186 -6.46 2.24 2.41
CA CYS A 186 -5.11 1.72 2.51
C CYS A 186 -4.23 2.23 1.37
N ASN A 187 -2.92 2.24 1.58
CA ASN A 187 -1.95 2.71 0.59
C ASN A 187 -1.81 1.76 -0.62
N ASN A 188 -2.15 0.49 -0.48
CA ASN A 188 -2.17 -0.50 -1.55
C ASN A 188 -3.06 -1.68 -1.15
N VAL A 189 -4.11 -1.94 -1.92
CA VAL A 189 -5.13 -2.95 -1.58
C VAL A 189 -4.55 -4.36 -1.58
N ASP A 190 -3.76 -4.76 -2.59
CA ASP A 190 -3.20 -6.11 -2.65
C ASP A 190 -2.20 -6.37 -1.52
N ARG A 191 -1.40 -5.37 -1.17
CA ARG A 191 -0.49 -5.44 -0.01
C ARG A 191 -1.27 -5.54 1.30
N ALA A 192 -2.36 -4.77 1.44
CA ALA A 192 -3.22 -4.84 2.62
C ALA A 192 -3.92 -6.21 2.75
N ILE A 193 -4.43 -6.76 1.64
CA ILE A 193 -4.99 -8.12 1.60
C ILE A 193 -3.95 -9.12 2.13
N TYR A 194 -2.72 -9.10 1.60
CA TYR A 194 -1.66 -10.01 2.02
C TYR A 194 -1.41 -9.96 3.53
N HIS A 195 -1.12 -8.75 4.06
CA HIS A 195 -0.78 -8.61 5.48
C HIS A 195 -1.94 -8.88 6.43
N LEU A 196 -3.17 -8.48 6.06
CA LEU A 196 -4.35 -8.74 6.87
C LEU A 196 -4.74 -10.22 6.84
N SER A 197 -4.54 -10.92 5.71
CA SER A 197 -4.75 -12.37 5.64
C SER A 197 -3.81 -13.12 6.59
N GLN A 198 -2.57 -12.68 6.76
CA GLN A 198 -1.65 -13.24 7.77
C GLN A 198 -2.14 -13.00 9.23
N ARG A 199 -3.01 -12.01 9.43
CA ARG A 199 -3.66 -11.73 10.72
C ARG A 199 -5.02 -12.45 10.88
N GLY A 200 -5.38 -13.34 9.93
CA GLY A 200 -6.61 -14.14 9.96
C GLY A 200 -7.83 -13.50 9.29
N VAL A 201 -7.69 -12.33 8.66
CA VAL A 201 -8.79 -11.70 7.90
C VAL A 201 -8.99 -12.46 6.58
N LYS A 202 -10.23 -12.83 6.28
CA LYS A 202 -10.60 -13.49 5.00
C LYS A 202 -11.16 -12.44 4.04
N PHE A 203 -10.81 -12.59 2.76
CA PHE A 203 -11.26 -11.70 1.69
C PHE A 203 -12.05 -12.48 0.63
N ASP A 204 -13.10 -11.86 0.11
CA ASP A 204 -13.82 -12.26 -1.10
C ASP A 204 -13.03 -11.75 -2.32
N LEU A 205 -12.09 -12.58 -2.80
CA LEU A 205 -11.20 -12.19 -3.90
C LEU A 205 -11.94 -11.97 -5.23
N ASP A 206 -13.13 -12.53 -5.41
CA ASP A 206 -13.99 -12.32 -6.58
C ASP A 206 -14.60 -10.91 -6.57
N SER A 207 -14.65 -10.26 -5.40
CA SER A 207 -15.09 -8.87 -5.25
C SER A 207 -14.04 -7.82 -5.65
N LYS A 208 -12.84 -8.23 -6.07
CA LYS A 208 -11.79 -7.29 -6.46
C LYS A 208 -12.25 -6.37 -7.59
N ASN A 209 -12.21 -5.08 -7.35
CA ASN A 209 -12.34 -4.06 -8.38
C ASN A 209 -10.95 -3.67 -8.87
N VAL A 210 -10.67 -3.93 -10.16
CA VAL A 210 -9.37 -3.64 -10.76
C VAL A 210 -9.51 -2.50 -11.77
N LYS A 211 -8.69 -1.46 -11.62
CA LYS A 211 -8.60 -0.32 -12.56
C LYS A 211 -7.15 -0.14 -12.99
N ASN A 212 -6.92 -0.06 -14.29
CA ASN A 212 -5.58 0.11 -14.86
C ASN A 212 -4.55 -0.91 -14.30
N GLY A 213 -4.97 -2.18 -14.14
CA GLY A 213 -4.12 -3.25 -13.63
C GLY A 213 -3.84 -3.22 -12.13
N LYS A 214 -4.48 -2.33 -11.37
CA LYS A 214 -4.34 -2.22 -9.90
C LYS A 214 -5.67 -2.54 -9.22
N THR A 215 -5.61 -3.31 -8.14
CA THR A 215 -6.77 -3.51 -7.27
C THR A 215 -7.06 -2.22 -6.52
N VAL A 216 -8.25 -1.65 -6.70
CA VAL A 216 -8.68 -0.41 -6.05
C VAL A 216 -9.68 -0.65 -4.91
N ALA A 217 -10.32 -1.82 -4.86
CA ALA A 217 -11.17 -2.22 -3.74
C ALA A 217 -11.26 -3.75 -3.66
N CYS A 218 -11.53 -4.27 -2.45
CA CYS A 218 -11.82 -5.68 -2.20
C CYS A 218 -12.59 -5.83 -0.89
N TYR A 219 -13.66 -6.63 -0.89
CA TYR A 219 -14.44 -6.90 0.31
C TYR A 219 -13.82 -8.00 1.17
N MET A 220 -14.03 -7.92 2.48
CA MET A 220 -13.85 -9.05 3.40
C MET A 220 -14.93 -10.09 3.12
N ALA A 221 -14.63 -11.37 3.41
CA ALA A 221 -15.55 -12.47 3.11
C ALA A 221 -16.80 -12.45 4.02
N ASP A 222 -16.60 -12.08 5.29
CA ASP A 222 -17.63 -12.12 6.30
C ASP A 222 -18.04 -10.71 6.73
N GLU A 223 -19.33 -10.54 7.06
CA GLU A 223 -19.82 -9.33 7.71
C GLU A 223 -19.38 -9.28 9.19
N ILE A 224 -19.17 -8.08 9.69
CA ILE A 224 -18.92 -7.83 11.11
C ILE A 224 -20.09 -6.97 11.64
N ALA A 225 -20.86 -7.53 12.56
CA ALA A 225 -22.05 -6.88 13.14
C ALA A 225 -23.03 -6.34 12.08
N GLY A 226 -23.23 -7.09 10.98
CA GLY A 226 -24.12 -6.71 9.89
C GLY A 226 -23.53 -5.68 8.92
N PHE A 227 -22.27 -5.31 9.04
CA PHE A 227 -21.59 -4.45 8.07
C PHE A 227 -20.62 -5.25 7.20
N ALA A 228 -20.68 -5.03 5.90
CA ALA A 228 -19.68 -5.51 4.96
C ALA A 228 -18.45 -4.59 5.03
N PHE A 229 -17.29 -5.13 5.36
CA PHE A 229 -16.05 -4.37 5.35
C PHE A 229 -15.35 -4.50 4.01
N HIS A 230 -14.75 -3.43 3.52
CA HIS A 230 -13.94 -3.48 2.32
C HIS A 230 -12.72 -2.56 2.38
N LEU A 231 -11.64 -2.99 1.72
CA LEU A 231 -10.47 -2.17 1.48
C LEU A 231 -10.71 -1.28 0.27
N VAL A 232 -10.19 -0.06 0.33
CA VAL A 232 -10.22 0.91 -0.76
C VAL A 232 -8.86 1.57 -0.89
N GLN A 233 -8.39 1.72 -2.14
CA GLN A 233 -7.18 2.48 -2.44
C GLN A 233 -7.39 3.95 -2.04
N ALA A 234 -6.56 4.48 -1.12
CA ALA A 234 -6.63 5.85 -0.62
C ALA A 234 -5.82 6.82 -1.47
#